data_b2cc3e69611471a34cb3b87f64ac2594
#
_entry.id   b2cc3e69611471a34cb3b87f64ac2594
#
_cell.length_a   1.000
_cell.length_b   1.000
_cell.length_c   1.000
_cell.angle_alpha   90.00
_cell.angle_beta   90.00
_cell.angle_gamma   90.00
#
_symmetry.space_group_name_H-M   'P 1'
#
loop_
_entity.id
_entity.type
_entity.pdbx_description
1 polymer ?
#
loop_
_entity_poly.entity_id
_entity_poly.type
_entity_poly.pdbx_seq_one_letter_code
_entity_poly.pdbx_strand_id
1 'polypeptide(L)'
;LPIHLGFVTLLVAAQGLGLHPASYLATFVALVLVYWTSFRTQVPLYLSNRRTAAAVAGLLPAQPARLLDIGAGTGSLLRPLARARPDCRFTGIELSPATWLIGRLLAAGQPNIDCRRGDIFAHPWQGYDVVYAFLSPVPMAAVWQKASAELRPGALLVSNSFPVPGREPDFVVDVDDRRNTQLYGDRMAPGPAR
;
A
#
# COMPACT_ATOMS: atom_id res chain seq x y z
N LEU A 1 19.95 19.59 -5.21
CA LEU A 1 20.32 20.81 -4.45
C LEU A 1 19.16 21.56 -3.76
N PRO A 2 17.91 21.68 -4.30
CA PRO A 2 16.87 22.47 -3.65
C PRO A 2 16.31 21.85 -2.36
N ILE A 3 16.32 20.53 -2.21
CA ILE A 3 15.76 19.82 -1.03
C ILE A 3 16.60 20.08 0.23
N HIS A 4 17.92 20.11 0.09
CA HIS A 4 18.82 20.38 1.24
C HIS A 4 18.73 21.82 1.73
N LEU A 5 18.57 22.78 0.83
CA LEU A 5 18.35 24.19 1.19
C LEU A 5 17.02 24.38 1.91
N GLY A 6 15.95 23.74 1.45
CA GLY A 6 14.63 23.78 2.10
C GLY A 6 14.66 23.26 3.54
N PHE A 7 15.40 22.16 3.78
CA PHE A 7 15.53 21.59 5.12
C PHE A 7 16.28 22.51 6.09
N VAL A 8 17.40 23.12 5.65
CA VAL A 8 18.16 24.07 6.46
C VAL A 8 17.33 25.33 6.76
N THR A 9 16.61 25.86 5.76
CA THR A 9 15.74 27.02 5.93
C THR A 9 14.61 26.75 6.92
N LEU A 10 14.00 25.55 6.87
CA LEU A 10 12.98 25.13 7.82
C LEU A 10 13.54 24.99 9.25
N LEU A 11 14.74 24.45 9.41
CA LEU A 11 15.42 24.34 10.70
C LEU A 11 15.72 25.72 11.30
N VAL A 12 16.22 26.67 10.50
CA VAL A 12 16.50 28.04 10.93
C VAL A 12 15.20 28.78 11.28
N ALA A 13 14.15 28.64 10.48
CA ALA A 13 12.85 29.21 10.75
C ALA A 13 12.21 28.63 12.03
N ALA A 14 12.38 27.33 12.26
CA ALA A 14 11.91 26.66 13.46
C ALA A 14 12.61 27.15 14.75
N GLN A 15 13.87 27.56 14.67
CA GLN A 15 14.58 28.15 15.82
C GLN A 15 13.94 29.48 16.26
N GLY A 16 13.37 30.27 15.32
CA GLY A 16 12.65 31.48 15.61
C GLY A 16 11.31 31.27 16.33
N LEU A 17 10.78 30.04 16.37
CA LEU A 17 9.52 29.72 17.05
C LEU A 17 9.65 29.48 18.56
N GLY A 18 10.86 29.52 19.12
CA GLY A 18 11.09 29.34 20.57
C GLY A 18 10.60 27.99 21.10
N LEU A 19 10.53 26.97 20.26
CA LEU A 19 10.07 25.65 20.67
C LEU A 19 11.06 24.99 21.65
N HIS A 20 10.51 24.28 22.63
CA HIS A 20 11.32 23.55 23.59
C HIS A 20 12.20 22.51 22.86
N PRO A 21 13.50 22.32 23.22
CA PRO A 21 14.41 21.36 22.56
C PRO A 21 13.84 19.95 22.39
N ALA A 22 13.04 19.50 23.36
CA ALA A 22 12.36 18.20 23.28
C ALA A 22 11.40 18.07 22.07
N SER A 23 10.86 19.18 21.55
CA SER A 23 9.98 19.16 20.36
C SER A 23 10.75 18.77 19.11
N TYR A 24 11.98 19.25 18.96
CA TYR A 24 12.85 18.89 17.84
C TYR A 24 13.24 17.42 17.90
N LEU A 25 13.58 16.92 19.09
CA LEU A 25 13.90 15.50 19.30
C LEU A 25 12.66 14.63 18.99
N ALA A 26 11.49 14.99 19.50
CA ALA A 26 10.26 14.27 19.25
C ALA A 26 9.91 14.20 17.75
N THR A 27 10.05 15.35 17.05
CA THR A 27 9.85 15.41 15.59
C THR A 27 10.86 14.54 14.85
N PHE A 28 12.14 14.59 15.22
CA PHE A 28 13.18 13.75 14.62
C PHE A 28 12.88 12.26 14.83
N VAL A 29 12.55 11.86 16.05
CA VAL A 29 12.18 10.46 16.36
C VAL A 29 10.96 10.03 15.57
N ALA A 30 9.91 10.89 15.46
CA ALA A 30 8.73 10.59 14.66
C ALA A 30 9.08 10.38 13.17
N LEU A 31 9.91 11.25 12.61
CA LEU A 31 10.39 11.10 11.23
C LEU A 31 11.21 9.82 11.05
N VAL A 32 12.12 9.51 11.97
CA VAL A 32 12.88 8.28 11.94
C VAL A 32 11.96 7.07 11.96
N LEU A 33 10.95 7.04 12.82
CA LEU A 33 9.99 5.93 12.91
C LEU A 33 9.15 5.75 11.63
N VAL A 34 8.82 6.86 10.95
CA VAL A 34 8.09 6.80 9.65
C VAL A 34 9.00 6.32 8.53
N TYR A 35 10.22 6.87 8.43
CA TYR A 35 11.11 6.61 7.30
C TYR A 35 12.05 5.42 7.50
N TRP A 36 12.20 4.91 8.73
CA TRP A 36 13.09 3.77 9.04
C TRP A 36 12.80 2.55 8.18
N THR A 37 11.53 2.25 8.00
CA THR A 37 11.09 1.12 7.19
C THR A 37 11.38 1.34 5.71
N SER A 38 11.10 2.55 5.19
CA SER A 38 11.38 2.91 3.80
C SER A 38 12.86 2.81 3.47
N PHE A 39 13.74 3.17 4.41
CA PHE A 39 15.18 3.03 4.24
C PHE A 39 15.63 1.57 4.14
N ARG A 40 15.04 0.67 4.95
CA ARG A 40 15.39 -0.76 4.95
C ARG A 40 14.77 -1.54 3.80
N THR A 41 13.54 -1.22 3.40
CA THR A 41 12.79 -1.96 2.38
C THR A 41 12.94 -1.35 0.98
N GLN A 42 13.53 -0.15 0.87
CA GLN A 42 13.61 0.63 -0.37
C GLN A 42 12.23 0.93 -1.00
N VAL A 43 11.19 0.89 -0.19
CA VAL A 43 9.82 1.22 -0.61
C VAL A 43 9.43 2.56 0.04
N PRO A 44 9.36 3.66 -0.73
CA PRO A 44 8.83 4.93 -0.26
C PRO A 44 7.35 4.80 0.15
N LEU A 45 6.88 5.72 0.98
CA LEU A 45 5.46 5.78 1.31
C LEU A 45 4.67 6.32 0.10
N TYR A 46 4.04 5.42 -0.63
CA TYR A 46 3.12 5.75 -1.71
C TYR A 46 1.68 5.79 -1.17
N LEU A 47 0.93 6.81 -1.57
CA LEU A 47 -0.48 6.95 -1.18
C LEU A 47 -1.37 6.88 -2.41
N SER A 48 -2.26 5.89 -2.43
CA SER A 48 -3.30 5.77 -3.44
C SER A 48 -4.33 6.89 -3.29
N ASN A 49 -4.78 7.44 -4.40
CA ASN A 49 -5.82 8.46 -4.42
C ASN A 49 -7.22 7.86 -4.57
N ARG A 50 -8.26 8.71 -4.50
CA ARG A 50 -9.66 8.27 -4.63
C ARG A 50 -9.99 7.68 -6.00
N ARG A 51 -9.37 8.17 -7.09
CA ARG A 51 -9.58 7.66 -8.44
C ARG A 51 -8.98 6.26 -8.58
N THR A 52 -7.78 6.06 -8.05
CA THR A 52 -7.18 4.72 -7.94
C THR A 52 -8.08 3.75 -7.17
N ALA A 53 -8.64 4.20 -6.05
CA ALA A 53 -9.56 3.36 -5.26
C ALA A 53 -10.83 3.02 -6.05
N ALA A 54 -11.38 3.96 -6.82
CA ALA A 54 -12.54 3.70 -7.67
C ALA A 54 -12.22 2.69 -8.79
N ALA A 55 -11.05 2.82 -9.43
CA ALA A 55 -10.58 1.85 -10.42
C ALA A 55 -10.41 0.45 -9.83
N VAL A 56 -9.78 0.34 -8.65
CA VAL A 56 -9.63 -0.94 -7.94
C VAL A 56 -11.00 -1.51 -7.52
N ALA A 57 -11.97 -0.68 -7.12
CA ALA A 57 -13.33 -1.13 -6.81
C ALA A 57 -14.00 -1.81 -8.03
N GLY A 58 -13.75 -1.31 -9.24
CA GLY A 58 -14.23 -1.91 -10.49
C GLY A 58 -13.57 -3.25 -10.84
N LEU A 59 -12.40 -3.54 -10.25
CA LEU A 59 -11.71 -4.82 -10.45
C LEU A 59 -12.15 -5.90 -9.44
N LEU A 60 -12.86 -5.51 -8.37
CA LEU A 60 -13.37 -6.47 -7.41
C LEU A 60 -14.48 -7.33 -8.04
N PRO A 61 -14.60 -8.61 -7.65
CA PRO A 61 -15.75 -9.45 -8.02
C PRO A 61 -17.08 -8.77 -7.67
N ALA A 62 -18.12 -9.05 -8.43
CA ALA A 62 -19.48 -8.53 -8.17
C ALA A 62 -20.02 -9.01 -6.81
N GLN A 63 -19.72 -10.26 -6.45
CA GLN A 63 -20.04 -10.85 -5.12
C GLN A 63 -19.08 -10.35 -4.03
N PRO A 64 -19.44 -10.53 -2.74
CA PRO A 64 -18.57 -10.22 -1.61
C PRO A 64 -17.18 -10.82 -1.77
N ALA A 65 -16.14 -10.02 -1.64
CA ALA A 65 -14.76 -10.40 -1.89
C ALA A 65 -13.82 -9.97 -0.75
N ARG A 66 -12.65 -10.59 -0.70
CA ARG A 66 -11.58 -10.26 0.25
C ARG A 66 -10.39 -9.66 -0.51
N LEU A 67 -10.03 -8.43 -0.16
CA LEU A 67 -8.85 -7.76 -0.70
C LEU A 67 -7.76 -7.64 0.36
N LEU A 68 -6.53 -7.93 -0.04
CA LEU A 68 -5.32 -7.69 0.74
C LEU A 68 -4.53 -6.53 0.11
N ASP A 69 -4.26 -5.50 0.87
CA ASP A 69 -3.37 -4.38 0.51
C ASP A 69 -2.00 -4.61 1.18
N ILE A 70 -0.98 -4.94 0.38
CA ILE A 70 0.37 -5.20 0.85
C ILE A 70 1.20 -3.91 0.83
N GLY A 71 1.57 -3.42 2.01
CA GLY A 71 2.15 -2.09 2.18
C GLY A 71 1.06 -1.02 2.26
N ALA A 72 0.02 -1.27 3.06
CA ALA A 72 -1.20 -0.45 3.09
C ALA A 72 -0.98 1.00 3.54
N GLY A 73 0.20 1.32 4.07
CA GLY A 73 0.50 2.65 4.55
C GLY A 73 -0.50 3.14 5.60
N THR A 74 -1.06 4.32 5.37
CA THR A 74 -2.12 4.88 6.23
C THR A 74 -3.54 4.44 5.85
N GLY A 75 -3.69 3.40 5.01
CA GLY A 75 -4.98 2.92 4.55
C GLY A 75 -5.68 3.84 3.55
N SER A 76 -4.91 4.57 2.75
CA SER A 76 -5.44 5.53 1.77
C SER A 76 -6.28 4.87 0.68
N LEU A 77 -5.96 3.62 0.31
CA LEU A 77 -6.76 2.79 -0.60
C LEU A 77 -7.97 2.18 0.12
N LEU A 78 -7.75 1.58 1.29
CA LEU A 78 -8.74 0.73 1.95
C LEU A 78 -9.98 1.51 2.38
N ARG A 79 -9.81 2.72 2.91
CA ARG A 79 -10.93 3.52 3.43
C ARG A 79 -11.98 3.89 2.37
N PRO A 80 -11.64 4.39 1.17
CA PRO A 80 -12.64 4.62 0.14
C PRO A 80 -13.22 3.31 -0.42
N LEU A 81 -12.43 2.22 -0.53
CA LEU A 81 -12.93 0.90 -0.95
C LEU A 81 -13.97 0.35 0.02
N ALA A 82 -13.70 0.43 1.32
CA ALA A 82 -14.60 -0.08 2.35
C ALA A 82 -15.97 0.63 2.36
N ARG A 83 -15.99 1.92 2.00
CA ARG A 83 -17.24 2.68 1.82
C ARG A 83 -17.97 2.33 0.54
N ALA A 84 -17.23 2.11 -0.56
CA ALA A 84 -17.79 1.77 -1.85
C ALA A 84 -18.34 0.33 -1.91
N ARG A 85 -17.72 -0.60 -1.16
CA ARG A 85 -18.06 -2.02 -1.12
C ARG A 85 -18.16 -2.50 0.33
N PRO A 86 -19.24 -2.14 1.04
CA PRO A 86 -19.46 -2.53 2.43
C PRO A 86 -19.66 -4.05 2.61
N ASP A 87 -19.99 -4.74 1.54
CA ASP A 87 -20.13 -6.20 1.45
C ASP A 87 -18.78 -6.94 1.44
N CYS A 88 -17.70 -6.25 1.05
CA CYS A 88 -16.35 -6.79 0.95
C CYS A 88 -15.56 -6.62 2.25
N ARG A 89 -14.51 -7.42 2.41
CA ARG A 89 -13.56 -7.32 3.52
C ARG A 89 -12.18 -6.91 3.02
N PHE A 90 -11.57 -5.97 3.73
CA PHE A 90 -10.31 -5.35 3.37
C PHE A 90 -9.28 -5.58 4.47
N THR A 91 -8.15 -6.16 4.14
CA THR A 91 -7.02 -6.32 5.06
C THR A 91 -5.84 -5.49 4.56
N GLY A 92 -5.25 -4.70 5.42
CA GLY A 92 -4.02 -3.96 5.11
C GLY A 92 -2.87 -4.43 5.98
N ILE A 93 -1.74 -4.76 5.36
CA ILE A 93 -0.49 -5.11 6.06
C ILE A 93 0.49 -3.94 5.91
N GLU A 94 1.00 -3.46 7.05
CA GLU A 94 1.99 -2.39 7.08
C GLU A 94 3.12 -2.74 8.06
N LEU A 95 4.35 -2.60 7.61
CA LEU A 95 5.53 -2.93 8.40
C LEU A 95 5.89 -1.83 9.40
N SER A 96 5.75 -0.55 8.98
CA SER A 96 6.09 0.61 9.80
C SER A 96 5.11 0.77 10.97
N PRO A 97 5.58 0.76 12.23
CA PRO A 97 4.70 0.89 13.39
C PRO A 97 3.90 2.19 13.41
N ALA A 98 4.54 3.31 13.06
CA ALA A 98 3.91 4.62 13.08
C ALA A 98 2.85 4.73 11.98
N THR A 99 3.18 4.33 10.76
CA THR A 99 2.28 4.36 9.61
C THR A 99 1.09 3.43 9.81
N TRP A 100 1.33 2.22 10.33
CA TRP A 100 0.28 1.28 10.72
C TRP A 100 -0.68 1.87 11.77
N LEU A 101 -0.12 2.49 12.84
CA LEU A 101 -0.95 3.07 13.90
C LEU A 101 -1.84 4.18 13.35
N ILE A 102 -1.30 5.07 12.51
CA ILE A 102 -2.07 6.12 11.83
C ILE A 102 -3.17 5.49 10.98
N GLY A 103 -2.84 4.48 10.16
CA GLY A 103 -3.79 3.76 9.32
C GLY A 103 -4.94 3.15 10.12
N ARG A 104 -4.62 2.48 11.23
CA ARG A 104 -5.59 1.88 12.14
C ARG A 104 -6.52 2.92 12.77
N LEU A 105 -5.97 4.04 13.23
CA LEU A 105 -6.78 5.14 13.81
C LEU A 105 -7.70 5.76 12.75
N LEU A 106 -7.20 5.99 11.54
CA LEU A 106 -7.99 6.55 10.44
C LEU A 106 -9.05 5.58 9.90
N ALA A 107 -8.89 4.28 10.07
CA ALA A 107 -9.86 3.25 9.73
C ALA A 107 -10.86 2.96 10.84
N ALA A 108 -10.73 3.58 12.01
CA ALA A 108 -11.66 3.41 13.12
C ALA A 108 -13.11 3.71 12.68
N GLY A 109 -14.03 2.85 13.05
CA GLY A 109 -15.44 2.95 12.63
C GLY A 109 -15.77 2.32 11.26
N GLN A 110 -14.82 1.69 10.59
CA GLN A 110 -15.07 0.90 9.38
C GLN A 110 -14.88 -0.60 9.68
N PRO A 111 -15.98 -1.33 9.98
CA PRO A 111 -15.91 -2.71 10.51
C PRO A 111 -15.41 -3.73 9.49
N ASN A 112 -15.36 -3.36 8.21
CA ASN A 112 -14.89 -4.19 7.13
C ASN A 112 -13.40 -3.96 6.75
N ILE A 113 -12.67 -3.15 7.55
CA ILE A 113 -11.21 -2.97 7.43
C ILE A 113 -10.49 -3.61 8.62
N ASP A 114 -9.48 -4.42 8.32
CA ASP A 114 -8.54 -5.00 9.28
C ASP A 114 -7.12 -4.49 8.99
N CYS A 115 -6.58 -3.64 9.85
CA CYS A 115 -5.23 -3.09 9.73
C CYS A 115 -4.26 -3.92 10.60
N ARG A 116 -3.37 -4.66 9.98
CA ARG A 116 -2.37 -5.49 10.64
C ARG A 116 -0.98 -4.92 10.50
N ARG A 117 -0.22 -4.96 11.58
CA ARG A 117 1.21 -4.69 11.53
C ARG A 117 1.96 -5.98 11.24
N GLY A 118 2.84 -5.97 10.23
CA GLY A 118 3.63 -7.16 9.91
C GLY A 118 4.36 -7.05 8.58
N ASP A 119 5.12 -8.12 8.31
CA ASP A 119 5.78 -8.32 7.03
C ASP A 119 4.80 -8.94 6.03
N ILE A 120 4.70 -8.37 4.85
CA ILE A 120 3.84 -8.85 3.77
C ILE A 120 4.22 -10.28 3.34
N PHE A 121 5.50 -10.65 3.41
CA PHE A 121 5.98 -11.98 3.04
C PHE A 121 5.72 -13.04 4.11
N ALA A 122 5.60 -12.65 5.37
CA ALA A 122 5.26 -13.55 6.47
C ALA A 122 3.73 -13.77 6.60
N HIS A 123 2.91 -12.85 6.06
CA HIS A 123 1.46 -12.97 6.09
C HIS A 123 0.97 -13.97 5.03
N PRO A 124 0.05 -14.91 5.36
CA PRO A 124 -0.52 -15.82 4.37
C PRO A 124 -1.49 -15.09 3.42
N TRP A 125 -1.39 -15.38 2.11
CA TRP A 125 -2.26 -14.75 1.10
C TRP A 125 -3.40 -15.66 0.64
N GLN A 126 -3.45 -16.90 1.10
CA GLN A 126 -4.57 -17.80 0.83
C GLN A 126 -5.90 -17.21 1.29
N GLY A 127 -6.92 -17.35 0.47
CA GLY A 127 -8.26 -16.90 0.78
C GLY A 127 -8.53 -15.43 0.48
N TYR A 128 -7.60 -14.71 -0.16
CA TYR A 128 -7.88 -13.42 -0.78
C TYR A 128 -8.22 -13.59 -2.26
N ASP A 129 -9.17 -12.78 -2.71
CA ASP A 129 -9.63 -12.73 -4.10
C ASP A 129 -8.79 -11.75 -4.91
N VAL A 130 -8.35 -10.69 -4.25
CA VAL A 130 -7.52 -9.64 -4.84
C VAL A 130 -6.39 -9.29 -3.87
N VAL A 131 -5.16 -9.25 -4.39
CA VAL A 131 -3.99 -8.67 -3.69
C VAL A 131 -3.59 -7.41 -4.43
N TYR A 132 -3.52 -6.30 -3.71
CA TYR A 132 -3.10 -5.02 -4.26
C TYR A 132 -1.73 -4.64 -3.71
N ALA A 133 -0.86 -4.14 -4.58
CA ALA A 133 0.49 -3.69 -4.27
C ALA A 133 0.73 -2.28 -4.83
N PHE A 134 1.12 -1.34 -3.98
CA PHE A 134 1.71 -0.07 -4.41
C PHE A 134 3.10 0.06 -3.79
N LEU A 135 4.01 -0.72 -4.32
CA LEU A 135 5.39 -0.86 -3.86
C LEU A 135 6.36 -0.34 -4.91
N SER A 136 7.65 -0.21 -4.54
CA SER A 136 8.71 0.03 -5.53
C SER A 136 8.91 -1.20 -6.43
N PRO A 137 9.63 -1.10 -7.56
CA PRO A 137 9.93 -2.26 -8.41
C PRO A 137 10.72 -3.37 -7.72
N VAL A 138 11.50 -3.02 -6.69
CA VAL A 138 12.45 -3.94 -6.03
C VAL A 138 11.79 -5.22 -5.50
N PRO A 139 10.70 -5.19 -4.70
CA PRO A 139 10.08 -6.40 -4.18
C PRO A 139 9.17 -7.13 -5.18
N MET A 140 8.87 -6.55 -6.35
CA MET A 140 7.79 -7.06 -7.23
C MET A 140 8.03 -8.48 -7.75
N ALA A 141 9.29 -8.89 -7.97
CA ALA A 141 9.60 -10.28 -8.34
C ALA A 141 9.24 -11.26 -7.22
N ALA A 142 9.57 -10.93 -5.97
CA ALA A 142 9.22 -11.76 -4.81
C ALA A 142 7.69 -11.73 -4.52
N VAL A 143 7.04 -10.59 -4.75
CA VAL A 143 5.57 -10.47 -4.69
C VAL A 143 4.91 -11.43 -5.68
N TRP A 144 5.40 -11.49 -6.91
CA TRP A 144 4.89 -12.41 -7.92
C TRP A 144 5.08 -13.89 -7.51
N GLN A 145 6.28 -14.24 -7.04
CA GLN A 145 6.57 -15.62 -6.58
C GLN A 145 5.60 -16.04 -5.48
N LYS A 146 5.37 -15.18 -4.48
CA LYS A 146 4.43 -15.46 -3.40
C LYS A 146 2.98 -15.52 -3.88
N ALA A 147 2.56 -14.60 -4.75
CA ALA A 147 1.22 -14.61 -5.33
C ALA A 147 0.94 -15.92 -6.08
N SER A 148 1.88 -16.34 -6.93
CA SER A 148 1.78 -17.59 -7.70
C SER A 148 1.77 -18.85 -6.83
N ALA A 149 2.42 -18.82 -5.67
CA ALA A 149 2.49 -19.96 -4.75
C ALA A 149 1.27 -20.05 -3.82
N GLU A 150 0.67 -18.94 -3.43
CA GLU A 150 -0.32 -18.92 -2.37
C GLU A 150 -1.74 -18.54 -2.82
N LEU A 151 -1.89 -17.75 -3.88
CA LEU A 151 -3.20 -17.35 -4.33
C LEU A 151 -3.90 -18.47 -5.10
N ARG A 152 -5.21 -18.57 -4.90
CA ARG A 152 -6.04 -19.53 -5.61
C ARG A 152 -6.17 -19.18 -7.10
N PRO A 153 -6.44 -20.16 -7.96
CA PRO A 153 -6.79 -19.91 -9.36
C PRO A 153 -7.91 -18.87 -9.49
N GLY A 154 -7.76 -17.94 -10.42
CA GLY A 154 -8.69 -16.86 -10.66
C GLY A 154 -8.57 -15.65 -9.71
N ALA A 155 -7.77 -15.76 -8.64
CA ALA A 155 -7.43 -14.58 -7.83
C ALA A 155 -6.60 -13.58 -8.65
N LEU A 156 -6.65 -12.31 -8.26
CA LEU A 156 -6.05 -11.21 -9.01
C LEU A 156 -4.94 -10.54 -8.19
N LEU A 157 -3.74 -10.42 -8.77
CA LEU A 157 -2.72 -9.49 -8.30
C LEU A 157 -2.87 -8.18 -9.07
N VAL A 158 -3.01 -7.07 -8.36
CA VAL A 158 -3.07 -5.71 -8.94
C VAL A 158 -1.87 -4.93 -8.45
N SER A 159 -1.00 -4.54 -9.36
CA SER A 159 0.15 -3.69 -9.06
C SER A 159 -0.08 -2.27 -9.56
N ASN A 160 0.17 -1.29 -8.72
CA ASN A 160 0.04 0.12 -9.05
C ASN A 160 1.38 0.68 -9.51
N SER A 161 1.40 1.30 -10.69
CA SER A 161 2.52 2.02 -11.31
C SER A 161 3.73 1.18 -11.71
N PHE A 162 3.94 0.01 -11.13
CA PHE A 162 5.10 -0.85 -11.39
C PHE A 162 4.67 -2.27 -11.73
N PRO A 163 4.84 -2.71 -13.00
CA PRO A 163 4.51 -4.08 -13.38
C PRO A 163 5.45 -5.10 -12.73
N VAL A 164 5.07 -6.36 -12.77
CA VAL A 164 5.95 -7.46 -12.39
C VAL A 164 7.11 -7.54 -13.38
N PRO A 165 8.38 -7.51 -12.94
CA PRO A 165 9.53 -7.57 -13.85
C PRO A 165 9.55 -8.85 -14.70
N GLY A 166 9.82 -8.70 -16.00
CA GLY A 166 9.94 -9.84 -16.92
C GLY A 166 8.64 -10.56 -17.28
N ARG A 167 7.49 -9.93 -16.96
CA ARG A 167 6.16 -10.45 -17.26
C ARG A 167 5.29 -9.38 -17.90
N GLU A 168 4.53 -9.74 -18.92
CA GLU A 168 3.45 -8.93 -19.43
C GLU A 168 2.21 -9.13 -18.55
N PRO A 169 1.54 -8.07 -18.09
CA PRO A 169 0.31 -8.17 -17.32
C PRO A 169 -0.83 -8.68 -18.21
N ASP A 170 -1.79 -9.37 -17.62
CA ASP A 170 -2.96 -9.85 -18.38
C ASP A 170 -3.84 -8.68 -18.87
N PHE A 171 -3.83 -7.57 -18.13
CA PHE A 171 -4.48 -6.31 -18.55
C PHE A 171 -3.87 -5.11 -17.83
N VAL A 172 -4.10 -3.92 -18.39
CA VAL A 172 -3.71 -2.63 -17.80
C VAL A 172 -4.95 -1.74 -17.73
N VAL A 173 -5.12 -1.04 -16.61
CA VAL A 173 -6.17 -0.04 -16.43
C VAL A 173 -5.52 1.32 -16.22
N ASP A 174 -5.78 2.25 -17.12
CA ASP A 174 -5.38 3.64 -16.99
C ASP A 174 -6.32 4.36 -16.02
N VAL A 175 -5.75 4.95 -14.96
CA VAL A 175 -6.51 5.74 -14.01
C VAL A 175 -6.47 7.19 -14.44
N ASP A 176 -7.65 7.77 -14.69
CA ASP A 176 -7.77 9.21 -15.03
C ASP A 176 -7.43 10.07 -13.80
N ASP A 177 -6.14 10.18 -13.50
CA ASP A 177 -5.63 11.04 -12.44
C ASP A 177 -4.44 11.88 -12.94
N ARG A 178 -4.03 12.86 -12.12
CA ARG A 178 -2.93 13.78 -12.48
C ARG A 178 -1.56 13.10 -12.58
N ARG A 179 -1.44 11.83 -12.14
CA ARG A 179 -0.19 11.06 -12.13
C ARG A 179 -0.07 10.10 -13.30
N ASN A 180 -1.10 10.01 -14.15
CA ASN A 180 -1.20 8.98 -15.19
C ASN A 180 -0.98 7.57 -14.61
N THR A 181 -1.64 7.30 -13.48
CA THR A 181 -1.50 6.04 -12.76
C THR A 181 -1.98 4.88 -13.63
N GLN A 182 -1.17 3.83 -13.72
CA GLN A 182 -1.54 2.57 -14.37
C GLN A 182 -1.66 1.46 -13.33
N LEU A 183 -2.72 0.66 -13.44
CA LEU A 183 -2.88 -0.56 -12.66
C LEU A 183 -2.64 -1.75 -13.58
N TYR A 184 -1.68 -2.57 -13.21
CA TYR A 184 -1.31 -3.80 -13.91
C TYR A 184 -1.98 -4.97 -13.21
N GLY A 185 -2.76 -5.75 -13.93
CA GLY A 185 -3.50 -6.88 -13.40
C GLY A 185 -3.00 -8.21 -13.94
N ASP A 186 -2.72 -9.15 -13.03
CA ASP A 186 -2.31 -10.51 -13.32
C ASP A 186 -3.26 -11.49 -12.62
N ARG A 187 -3.96 -12.35 -13.40
CA ARG A 187 -4.80 -13.42 -12.86
C ARG A 187 -3.99 -14.64 -12.58
N MET A 188 -4.24 -15.25 -11.44
CA MET A 188 -3.60 -16.51 -11.11
C MET A 188 -4.14 -17.62 -12.00
N ALA A 189 -3.24 -18.24 -12.77
CA ALA A 189 -3.58 -19.38 -13.62
C ALA A 189 -4.02 -20.60 -12.79
N PRO A 190 -4.85 -21.50 -13.32
CA PRO A 190 -5.01 -22.83 -12.73
C PRO A 190 -3.64 -23.48 -12.56
N GLY A 191 -3.34 -23.96 -11.36
CA GLY A 191 -2.13 -24.75 -11.15
C GLY A 191 -2.09 -25.93 -12.11
N PRO A 192 -0.90 -26.47 -12.44
CA PRO A 192 -0.82 -27.69 -13.24
C PRO A 192 -1.68 -28.75 -12.56
N ALA A 193 -2.55 -29.38 -13.34
CA ALA A 193 -3.35 -30.52 -12.86
C ALA A 193 -2.40 -31.54 -12.26
N ARG A 194 -2.59 -31.86 -10.97
CA ARG A 194 -1.83 -32.90 -10.29
C ARG A 194 -2.30 -34.27 -10.75
#